data_b5960dfbebe1a90d111ba43a25f05714
#
_entry.id   b5960dfbebe1a90d111ba43a25f05714
#
_cell.length_a   1.000
_cell.length_b   1.000
_cell.length_c   1.000
_cell.angle_alpha   90.00
_cell.angle_beta   90.00
_cell.angle_gamma   90.00
#
_symmetry.space_group_name_H-M   'P 1'
#
loop_
_entity.id
_entity.type
_entity.pdbx_description
1 polymer ?
#
loop_
_entity_poly.entity_id
_entity_poly.type
_entity_poly.pdbx_seq_one_letter_code
_entity_poly.pdbx_strand_id
1 'polypeptide(L)'
;MCIRDSRSIGYVFRLKYDYDNKYLAEFTGRYDGSYKFAGNVSGKRWAFFPSASVAWRISKENFMSDLTFLDDMKIRASIGLLGNDDVSPYAFLSTYNLMDGNKNAYQTILNGKVMQALRASVIANTTLTWENTLTYNAGFDFTMWNGLLGMEFDAFYNYTYDILTAMGGDYPPSMGGYYYTYANYNKVDSKGVEITVSHRNKLNLAGKPFSYGASFNLTFARNRYLRYPDSPNTVEWRKRTGRSVDASVVWVAEGLFRSEEEIDNSAWYGTRPNVGDIKYKDLNGDGKIDEDDRTRVGRGNRPELTYGLNLNCAWNGFDLSAQFTGGALFDVSLTGTYYNGYDDNTVWTQAFKEGANSPFCLLYTSPSPRDPKTSR
;
A
#
# COMPACT_ATOMS: atom_id res chain seq x y z
N MET A 1 0.28 30.93 19.94
CA MET A 1 -0.56 29.72 19.98
C MET A 1 -1.44 29.74 18.74
N CYS A 2 -1.09 28.98 17.68
CA CYS A 2 -1.95 28.89 16.50
C CYS A 2 -3.03 27.84 16.78
N ILE A 3 -4.26 28.28 16.96
CA ILE A 3 -5.42 27.41 17.05
C ILE A 3 -5.67 26.91 15.62
N ARG A 4 -5.40 25.61 15.37
CA ARG A 4 -5.83 24.96 14.12
C ARG A 4 -7.27 24.53 14.30
N ASP A 5 -8.21 25.36 13.92
CA ASP A 5 -9.61 24.97 13.88
C ASP A 5 -9.84 24.07 12.67
N SER A 6 -10.05 22.78 12.93
CA SER A 6 -10.55 21.85 11.91
C SER A 6 -12.07 21.81 12.01
N ARG A 7 -12.75 21.97 10.88
CA ARG A 7 -14.22 21.90 10.80
C ARG A 7 -14.64 20.95 9.68
N SER A 8 -15.34 19.91 10.04
CA SER A 8 -16.04 19.03 9.11
C SER A 8 -17.48 18.89 9.54
N ILE A 9 -18.38 18.79 8.58
CA ILE A 9 -19.81 18.56 8.81
C ILE A 9 -20.23 17.42 7.89
N GLY A 10 -20.97 16.45 8.42
CA GLY A 10 -21.47 15.33 7.64
C GLY A 10 -22.92 15.03 7.97
N TYR A 11 -23.68 14.73 6.94
CA TYR A 11 -25.06 14.22 7.05
C TYR A 11 -25.08 12.79 6.57
N VAL A 12 -25.64 11.87 7.36
CA VAL A 12 -25.70 10.45 7.06
C VAL A 12 -27.16 10.01 7.08
N PHE A 13 -27.53 9.22 6.09
CA PHE A 13 -28.81 8.51 6.09
C PHE A 13 -28.61 7.07 5.65
N ARG A 14 -29.52 6.21 6.10
CA ARG A 14 -29.48 4.78 5.82
C ARG A 14 -30.91 4.26 5.66
N LEU A 15 -31.11 3.54 4.56
CA LEU A 15 -32.38 2.83 4.29
C LEU A 15 -32.05 1.33 4.21
N LYS A 16 -32.84 0.54 4.92
CA LYS A 16 -32.76 -0.93 4.88
C LYS A 16 -34.11 -1.49 4.50
N TYR A 17 -34.06 -2.47 3.63
CA TYR A 17 -35.20 -3.25 3.23
C TYR A 17 -34.91 -4.73 3.40
N ASP A 18 -35.79 -5.44 4.06
CA ASP A 18 -35.78 -6.88 4.27
C ASP A 18 -37.10 -7.45 3.84
N TYR A 19 -37.08 -8.35 2.89
CA TYR A 19 -38.26 -9.08 2.46
C TYR A 19 -38.11 -10.56 2.79
N ASP A 20 -38.92 -11.02 3.75
CA ASP A 20 -39.03 -12.42 4.21
C ASP A 20 -37.68 -13.02 4.66
N ASN A 21 -36.77 -12.22 5.16
CA ASN A 21 -35.40 -12.65 5.46
C ASN A 21 -34.68 -13.32 4.28
N LYS A 22 -35.17 -13.17 3.05
CA LYS A 22 -34.62 -13.74 1.81
C LYS A 22 -33.85 -12.70 1.01
N TYR A 23 -34.48 -11.55 0.79
CA TYR A 23 -33.92 -10.48 -0.03
C TYR A 23 -33.65 -9.27 0.87
N LEU A 24 -32.40 -8.91 0.97
CA LEU A 24 -31.93 -7.81 1.79
C LEU A 24 -31.36 -6.74 0.87
N ALA A 25 -31.76 -5.50 1.07
CA ALA A 25 -31.19 -4.36 0.35
C ALA A 25 -30.89 -3.24 1.35
N GLU A 26 -29.80 -2.58 1.14
CA GLU A 26 -29.40 -1.44 1.94
C GLU A 26 -28.88 -0.33 1.04
N PHE A 27 -29.30 0.89 1.32
CA PHE A 27 -28.77 2.08 0.70
C PHE A 27 -28.33 3.05 1.79
N THR A 28 -27.06 3.50 1.71
CA THR A 28 -26.50 4.49 2.61
C THR A 28 -25.99 5.67 1.81
N GLY A 29 -26.23 6.86 2.29
CA GLY A 29 -25.69 8.08 1.69
C GLY A 29 -25.06 8.95 2.76
N ARG A 30 -23.92 9.54 2.41
CA ARG A 30 -23.21 10.47 3.25
C ARG A 30 -22.90 11.73 2.47
N TYR A 31 -23.26 12.89 3.00
CA TYR A 31 -22.96 14.20 2.41
C TYR A 31 -22.06 14.96 3.34
N ASP A 32 -20.81 15.11 2.96
CA ASP A 32 -19.72 15.66 3.79
C ASP A 32 -19.17 16.96 3.24
N GLY A 33 -18.86 17.88 4.15
CA GLY A 33 -18.17 19.12 3.87
C GLY A 33 -16.88 19.27 4.66
N SER A 34 -15.76 19.61 3.99
CA SER A 34 -14.47 19.82 4.62
C SER A 34 -13.96 21.25 4.40
N TYR A 35 -13.46 21.87 5.46
CA TYR A 35 -12.83 23.20 5.40
C TYR A 35 -11.51 23.21 4.59
N LYS A 36 -10.91 22.05 4.38
CA LYS A 36 -9.64 21.87 3.68
C LYS A 36 -9.72 22.21 2.19
N PHE A 37 -10.93 22.31 1.64
CA PHE A 37 -11.18 22.65 0.24
C PHE A 37 -11.79 24.05 0.09
N ALA A 38 -11.55 24.67 -1.08
CA ALA A 38 -12.00 26.02 -1.36
C ALA A 38 -13.54 26.16 -1.28
N GLY A 39 -14.02 27.10 -0.47
CA GLY A 39 -15.46 27.33 -0.31
C GLY A 39 -16.07 28.21 -1.38
N ASN A 40 -15.27 28.99 -2.09
CA ASN A 40 -15.69 29.89 -3.16
C ASN A 40 -15.79 29.20 -4.53
N VAL A 41 -15.41 27.92 -4.63
CA VAL A 41 -15.55 27.12 -5.85
C VAL A 41 -16.63 26.07 -5.63
N SER A 42 -17.68 26.15 -6.46
CA SER A 42 -18.81 25.23 -6.36
C SER A 42 -18.40 23.76 -6.52
N GLY A 43 -18.97 22.87 -5.70
CA GLY A 43 -18.76 21.42 -5.80
C GLY A 43 -17.41 20.89 -5.31
N LYS A 44 -16.55 21.74 -4.67
CA LYS A 44 -15.25 21.26 -4.19
C LYS A 44 -15.23 20.94 -2.70
N ARG A 45 -15.90 21.75 -1.90
CA ARG A 45 -15.96 21.59 -0.44
C ARG A 45 -16.86 20.46 0.00
N TRP A 46 -17.97 20.27 -0.69
CA TRP A 46 -18.99 19.31 -0.37
C TRP A 46 -19.00 18.15 -1.36
N ALA A 47 -19.15 16.94 -0.86
CA ALA A 47 -19.25 15.75 -1.68
C ALA A 47 -20.28 14.76 -1.15
N PHE A 48 -20.88 13.99 -2.05
CA PHE A 48 -21.83 12.97 -1.72
C PHE A 48 -21.25 11.59 -1.97
N PHE A 49 -21.32 10.72 -0.98
CA PHE A 49 -20.76 9.38 -0.97
C PHE A 49 -21.88 8.35 -0.78
N PRO A 50 -22.49 7.86 -1.87
CA PRO A 50 -23.49 6.80 -1.82
C PRO A 50 -22.86 5.43 -1.70
N SER A 51 -23.58 4.51 -1.05
CA SER A 51 -23.31 3.08 -1.13
C SER A 51 -24.61 2.28 -1.19
N ALA A 52 -24.57 1.17 -1.91
CA ALA A 52 -25.67 0.24 -2.02
C ALA A 52 -25.17 -1.19 -1.83
N SER A 53 -25.92 -2.00 -1.13
CA SER A 53 -25.66 -3.42 -0.98
C SER A 53 -26.94 -4.23 -1.13
N VAL A 54 -26.80 -5.42 -1.69
CA VAL A 54 -27.87 -6.40 -1.81
C VAL A 54 -27.36 -7.75 -1.30
N ALA A 55 -28.24 -8.51 -0.68
CA ALA A 55 -27.96 -9.87 -0.30
C ALA A 55 -29.18 -10.75 -0.57
N TRP A 56 -28.90 -11.96 -1.03
CA TRP A 56 -29.91 -12.99 -1.26
C TRP A 56 -29.56 -14.21 -0.42
N ARG A 57 -30.44 -14.52 0.52
CA ARG A 57 -30.34 -15.72 1.35
C ARG A 57 -30.98 -16.89 0.63
N ILE A 58 -30.19 -17.57 -0.19
CA ILE A 58 -30.63 -18.65 -1.08
C ILE A 58 -31.17 -19.83 -0.25
N SER A 59 -30.59 -20.10 0.91
CA SER A 59 -31.03 -21.17 1.82
C SER A 59 -32.50 -21.07 2.25
N LYS A 60 -33.12 -19.89 2.13
CA LYS A 60 -34.55 -19.68 2.45
C LYS A 60 -35.47 -19.91 1.26
N GLU A 61 -34.95 -20.23 0.10
CA GLU A 61 -35.77 -20.50 -1.07
C GLU A 61 -36.34 -21.94 -1.06
N ASN A 62 -37.52 -22.10 -1.60
CA ASN A 62 -38.23 -23.37 -1.59
C ASN A 62 -37.47 -24.49 -2.31
N PHE A 63 -36.71 -24.16 -3.34
CA PHE A 63 -35.88 -25.14 -4.10
C PHE A 63 -34.66 -25.63 -3.32
N MET A 64 -34.30 -24.97 -2.20
CA MET A 64 -33.19 -25.36 -1.34
C MET A 64 -33.67 -26.16 -0.12
N SER A 65 -34.95 -26.31 0.10
CA SER A 65 -35.54 -26.97 1.28
C SER A 65 -35.11 -28.43 1.46
N ASP A 66 -34.79 -29.11 0.37
CA ASP A 66 -34.41 -30.53 0.38
C ASP A 66 -32.91 -30.72 0.77
N LEU A 67 -32.13 -29.63 0.81
CA LEU A 67 -30.72 -29.67 1.18
C LEU A 67 -30.53 -29.53 2.70
N THR A 68 -30.88 -30.61 3.43
CA THR A 68 -30.86 -30.65 4.90
C THR A 68 -29.49 -30.46 5.53
N PHE A 69 -28.43 -30.62 4.75
CA PHE A 69 -27.05 -30.38 5.21
C PHE A 69 -26.64 -28.90 5.22
N LEU A 70 -27.38 -28.03 4.53
CA LEU A 70 -27.12 -26.61 4.42
C LEU A 70 -27.95 -25.82 5.41
N ASP A 71 -27.33 -25.24 6.43
CA ASP A 71 -28.02 -24.47 7.46
C ASP A 71 -28.35 -23.05 7.00
N ASP A 72 -27.39 -22.37 6.38
CA ASP A 72 -27.56 -21.05 5.79
C ASP A 72 -26.63 -20.86 4.59
N MET A 73 -27.12 -20.18 3.58
CA MET A 73 -26.33 -19.73 2.43
C MET A 73 -26.84 -18.37 1.96
N LYS A 74 -25.90 -17.43 1.86
CA LYS A 74 -26.17 -16.06 1.46
C LYS A 74 -25.17 -15.57 0.44
N ILE A 75 -25.62 -15.01 -0.66
CA ILE A 75 -24.82 -14.28 -1.63
C ILE A 75 -25.02 -12.80 -1.40
N ARG A 76 -23.95 -12.01 -1.49
CA ARG A 76 -23.96 -10.57 -1.28
C ARG A 76 -23.16 -9.84 -2.33
N ALA A 77 -23.58 -8.63 -2.67
CA ALA A 77 -22.86 -7.72 -3.52
C ALA A 77 -23.04 -6.30 -3.01
N SER A 78 -22.00 -5.49 -3.13
CA SER A 78 -22.06 -4.08 -2.77
C SER A 78 -21.22 -3.22 -3.70
N ILE A 79 -21.64 -1.97 -3.81
CA ILE A 79 -20.90 -0.90 -4.48
C ILE A 79 -20.97 0.32 -3.57
N GLY A 80 -19.86 1.01 -3.39
CA GLY A 80 -19.81 2.20 -2.56
C GLY A 80 -18.77 3.20 -3.05
N LEU A 81 -19.09 4.48 -2.91
CA LEU A 81 -18.16 5.58 -3.10
C LEU A 81 -17.73 6.09 -1.73
N LEU A 82 -16.42 6.19 -1.49
CA LEU A 82 -15.81 6.72 -0.28
C LEU A 82 -15.03 7.97 -0.63
N GLY A 83 -15.05 8.96 0.24
CA GLY A 83 -14.24 10.17 0.11
C GLY A 83 -13.17 10.26 1.18
N ASN A 84 -12.02 10.79 0.80
CA ASN A 84 -10.93 11.10 1.73
C ASN A 84 -10.53 12.57 1.54
N ASP A 85 -10.39 13.30 2.66
CA ASP A 85 -9.94 14.70 2.70
C ASP A 85 -8.55 14.85 3.33
N ASP A 86 -7.71 13.81 3.25
CA ASP A 86 -6.36 13.83 3.83
C ASP A 86 -5.41 14.71 3.01
N VAL A 87 -5.65 16.02 3.11
CA VAL A 87 -4.82 17.07 2.53
C VAL A 87 -4.39 18.04 3.62
N SER A 88 -3.29 18.72 3.39
CA SER A 88 -2.84 19.79 4.30
C SER A 88 -3.88 20.92 4.35
N PRO A 89 -4.18 21.45 5.55
CA PRO A 89 -5.04 22.62 5.68
C PRO A 89 -4.55 23.78 4.79
N TYR A 90 -5.50 24.45 4.14
CA TYR A 90 -5.23 25.61 3.28
C TYR A 90 -4.36 25.35 2.05
N ALA A 91 -4.22 24.08 1.61
CA ALA A 91 -3.48 23.73 0.38
C ALA A 91 -4.02 24.41 -0.88
N PHE A 92 -5.25 24.91 -0.83
CA PHE A 92 -5.88 25.69 -1.91
C PHE A 92 -5.52 27.19 -1.89
N LEU A 93 -4.69 27.65 -0.94
CA LEU A 93 -4.24 29.04 -0.83
C LEU A 93 -2.77 29.18 -1.20
N SER A 94 -2.42 30.32 -1.77
CA SER A 94 -1.01 30.71 -1.87
C SER A 94 -0.46 31.02 -0.49
N THR A 95 0.63 30.39 -0.13
CA THR A 95 1.33 30.62 1.14
C THR A 95 2.65 31.34 0.90
N TYR A 96 3.03 32.16 1.86
CA TYR A 96 4.30 32.87 1.84
C TYR A 96 5.10 32.49 3.08
N ASN A 97 6.36 32.19 2.88
CA ASN A 97 7.28 31.98 3.98
C ASN A 97 8.05 33.27 4.26
N LEU A 98 8.01 33.69 5.53
CA LEU A 98 8.95 34.67 6.04
C LEU A 98 10.26 33.94 6.30
N MET A 99 11.30 34.32 5.60
CA MET A 99 12.60 33.66 5.73
C MET A 99 13.30 34.14 6.99
N ASP A 100 13.45 33.26 7.96
CA ASP A 100 14.16 33.56 9.21
C ASP A 100 15.67 33.51 8.97
N GLY A 101 16.38 34.49 9.50
CA GLY A 101 17.76 34.90 9.17
C GLY A 101 18.89 33.87 9.38
N ASN A 102 18.60 32.62 9.72
CA ASN A 102 19.63 31.64 10.06
C ASN A 102 19.90 30.54 9.00
N LYS A 103 19.22 30.52 7.87
CA LYS A 103 19.46 29.50 6.85
C LYS A 103 19.42 30.12 5.45
N ASN A 104 20.56 30.55 4.93
CA ASN A 104 20.79 30.92 3.50
C ASN A 104 19.59 31.65 2.85
N ALA A 105 18.97 32.50 3.62
CA ALA A 105 17.67 33.01 3.31
C ALA A 105 17.82 34.17 2.33
N TYR A 106 16.90 34.28 1.47
CA TYR A 106 16.73 35.38 0.55
C TYR A 106 16.61 36.66 1.35
N GLN A 107 17.73 37.35 1.50
CA GLN A 107 17.80 38.68 2.05
C GLN A 107 17.82 39.66 0.89
N THR A 108 17.11 40.76 1.04
CA THR A 108 17.22 41.87 0.11
C THR A 108 17.87 43.04 0.84
N ILE A 109 18.62 43.82 0.12
CA ILE A 109 19.17 45.07 0.66
C ILE A 109 18.28 46.21 0.22
N LEU A 110 17.60 46.85 1.17
CA LEU A 110 16.79 48.01 0.94
C LEU A 110 17.37 49.18 1.75
N ASN A 111 17.72 50.29 1.08
CA ASN A 111 18.34 51.48 1.68
C ASN A 111 19.60 51.15 2.53
N GLY A 112 20.47 50.22 2.04
CA GLY A 112 21.68 49.82 2.72
C GLY A 112 21.50 48.92 3.92
N LYS A 113 20.27 48.48 4.23
CA LYS A 113 19.96 47.56 5.32
C LYS A 113 19.52 46.21 4.77
N VAL A 114 20.03 45.15 5.39
CA VAL A 114 19.57 43.80 5.10
C VAL A 114 18.18 43.61 5.70
N MET A 115 17.22 43.31 4.84
CA MET A 115 15.83 43.04 5.24
C MET A 115 15.42 41.62 4.88
N GLN A 116 14.55 41.06 5.70
CA GLN A 116 13.94 39.76 5.40
C GLN A 116 13.00 39.86 4.20
N ALA A 117 13.09 38.87 3.31
CA ALA A 117 12.26 38.79 2.13
C ALA A 117 11.11 37.79 2.32
N LEU A 118 9.97 38.11 1.73
CA LEU A 118 8.86 37.16 1.61
C LEU A 118 9.02 36.38 0.32
N ARG A 119 8.84 35.05 0.43
CA ARG A 119 8.85 34.17 -0.73
C ARG A 119 7.56 33.38 -0.79
N ALA A 120 6.96 33.31 -1.97
CA ALA A 120 5.88 32.39 -2.24
C ALA A 120 6.39 30.94 -2.13
N SER A 121 5.73 30.12 -1.30
CA SER A 121 6.15 28.75 -1.08
C SER A 121 5.41 27.75 -1.97
N VAL A 122 4.16 28.05 -2.34
CA VAL A 122 3.28 27.17 -3.10
C VAL A 122 2.40 27.95 -4.04
N ILE A 123 2.20 27.46 -5.25
CA ILE A 123 1.16 27.95 -6.16
C ILE A 123 -0.18 27.38 -5.71
N ALA A 124 -1.15 28.25 -5.48
CA ALA A 124 -2.50 27.87 -5.07
C ALA A 124 -3.19 27.03 -6.13
N ASN A 125 -3.82 25.93 -5.70
CA ASN A 125 -4.75 25.19 -6.53
C ASN A 125 -6.15 25.21 -5.92
N THR A 126 -6.99 26.12 -6.39
CA THR A 126 -8.37 26.28 -5.92
C THR A 126 -9.30 25.15 -6.40
N THR A 127 -8.84 24.29 -7.32
CA THR A 127 -9.62 23.18 -7.86
C THR A 127 -9.48 21.88 -7.05
N LEU A 128 -8.68 21.88 -5.97
CA LEU A 128 -8.54 20.75 -5.09
C LEU A 128 -9.88 20.26 -4.55
N THR A 129 -10.04 18.95 -4.57
CA THR A 129 -11.27 18.27 -4.13
C THR A 129 -10.94 16.94 -3.44
N TRP A 130 -11.97 16.25 -3.00
CA TRP A 130 -11.91 14.95 -2.35
C TRP A 130 -11.19 13.91 -3.23
N GLU A 131 -10.38 13.10 -2.60
CA GLU A 131 -9.96 11.82 -3.15
C GLU A 131 -11.13 10.86 -3.06
N ASN A 132 -11.36 10.08 -4.10
CA ASN A 132 -12.51 9.20 -4.21
C ASN A 132 -12.06 7.75 -4.38
N THR A 133 -12.69 6.82 -3.63
CA THR A 133 -12.51 5.39 -3.81
C THR A 133 -13.85 4.73 -4.12
N LEU A 134 -13.95 4.20 -5.32
CA LEU A 134 -15.08 3.36 -5.74
C LEU A 134 -14.76 1.91 -5.42
N THR A 135 -15.55 1.32 -4.52
CA THR A 135 -15.38 -0.05 -4.04
C THR A 135 -16.48 -0.94 -4.59
N TYR A 136 -16.09 -2.06 -5.15
CA TYR A 136 -16.97 -3.18 -5.49
C TYR A 136 -16.61 -4.37 -4.61
N ASN A 137 -17.60 -5.03 -4.06
CA ASN A 137 -17.43 -6.25 -3.30
C ASN A 137 -18.51 -7.25 -3.70
N ALA A 138 -18.12 -8.52 -3.86
CA ALA A 138 -19.03 -9.63 -4.05
C ALA A 138 -18.55 -10.80 -3.21
N GLY A 139 -19.48 -11.45 -2.53
CA GLY A 139 -19.15 -12.55 -1.63
C GLY A 139 -20.29 -13.50 -1.40
N PHE A 140 -19.97 -14.60 -0.76
CA PHE A 140 -20.95 -15.56 -0.27
C PHE A 140 -20.53 -16.10 1.09
N ASP A 141 -21.53 -16.40 1.89
CA ASP A 141 -21.38 -17.02 3.20
C ASP A 141 -22.20 -18.30 3.20
N PHE A 142 -21.68 -19.38 3.77
CA PHE A 142 -22.48 -20.55 4.04
C PHE A 142 -22.11 -21.23 5.38
N THR A 143 -23.09 -21.91 5.93
CA THR A 143 -22.94 -22.75 7.12
C THR A 143 -23.61 -24.09 6.87
N MET A 144 -22.97 -25.16 7.24
CA MET A 144 -23.41 -26.54 6.98
C MET A 144 -23.30 -27.40 8.23
N TRP A 145 -24.15 -28.48 8.25
CA TRP A 145 -24.13 -29.53 9.26
C TRP A 145 -24.31 -29.01 10.70
N ASN A 146 -25.34 -28.20 10.93
CA ASN A 146 -25.65 -27.56 12.20
C ASN A 146 -24.47 -26.73 12.76
N GLY A 147 -23.85 -25.95 11.90
CA GLY A 147 -22.76 -25.07 12.27
C GLY A 147 -21.40 -25.75 12.39
N LEU A 148 -21.27 -27.01 11.95
CA LEU A 148 -20.00 -27.74 11.96
C LEU A 148 -18.98 -27.11 11.04
N LEU A 149 -19.39 -26.68 9.86
CA LEU A 149 -18.55 -26.01 8.86
C LEU A 149 -19.18 -24.69 8.46
N GLY A 150 -18.40 -23.62 8.51
CA GLY A 150 -18.73 -22.31 7.98
C GLY A 150 -17.65 -21.83 7.03
N MET A 151 -18.04 -21.11 5.99
CA MET A 151 -17.13 -20.44 5.05
C MET A 151 -17.68 -19.08 4.67
N GLU A 152 -16.79 -18.10 4.63
CA GLU A 152 -17.03 -16.76 4.09
C GLU A 152 -16.00 -16.50 2.99
N PHE A 153 -16.46 -15.98 1.88
CA PHE A 153 -15.63 -15.61 0.75
C PHE A 153 -16.02 -14.23 0.26
N ASP A 154 -15.04 -13.37 0.06
CA ASP A 154 -15.18 -12.06 -0.54
C ASP A 154 -14.18 -11.85 -1.65
N ALA A 155 -14.61 -11.22 -2.72
CA ALA A 155 -13.76 -10.66 -3.75
C ALA A 155 -14.05 -9.15 -3.85
N PHE A 156 -13.00 -8.35 -3.84
CA PHE A 156 -13.13 -6.90 -3.89
C PHE A 156 -12.27 -6.26 -4.97
N TYR A 157 -12.75 -5.12 -5.45
CA TYR A 157 -12.02 -4.23 -6.34
C TYR A 157 -12.23 -2.79 -5.89
N ASN A 158 -11.14 -2.11 -5.55
CA ASN A 158 -11.13 -0.70 -5.14
C ASN A 158 -10.44 0.11 -6.24
N TYR A 159 -11.13 1.13 -6.72
CA TYR A 159 -10.60 2.08 -7.69
C TYR A 159 -10.52 3.46 -7.03
N THR A 160 -9.31 3.87 -6.66
CA THR A 160 -9.05 5.19 -6.06
C THR A 160 -8.59 6.15 -7.14
N TYR A 161 -9.26 7.28 -7.24
CA TYR A 161 -8.98 8.31 -8.24
C TYR A 161 -9.02 9.70 -7.61
N ASP A 162 -8.53 10.69 -8.34
CA ASP A 162 -8.35 12.05 -7.85
C ASP A 162 -7.44 12.12 -6.61
N ILE A 163 -6.48 11.20 -6.51
CA ILE A 163 -5.50 11.19 -5.43
C ILE A 163 -4.64 12.44 -5.53
N LEU A 164 -4.49 13.14 -4.40
CA LEU A 164 -3.70 14.35 -4.32
C LEU A 164 -2.22 14.06 -4.55
N THR A 165 -1.64 14.72 -5.53
CA THR A 165 -0.27 14.52 -5.96
C THR A 165 0.46 15.84 -6.15
N ALA A 166 1.72 15.89 -5.74
CA ALA A 166 2.61 17.01 -6.06
C ALA A 166 3.08 16.92 -7.51
N MET A 167 2.84 17.96 -8.29
CA MET A 167 3.12 18.07 -9.73
C MET A 167 4.42 18.85 -10.01
N GLY A 168 5.47 18.59 -9.23
CA GLY A 168 6.72 19.39 -9.27
C GLY A 168 7.50 19.34 -10.60
N GLY A 169 7.22 18.37 -11.47
CA GLY A 169 7.89 18.20 -12.76
C GLY A 169 7.29 18.99 -13.92
N ASP A 170 6.13 19.62 -13.74
CA ASP A 170 5.38 20.26 -14.82
C ASP A 170 5.74 21.75 -15.01
N TYR A 171 6.63 22.26 -14.16
CA TYR A 171 7.03 23.66 -14.22
C TYR A 171 8.37 23.83 -14.92
N PRO A 172 8.50 24.83 -15.79
CA PRO A 172 9.78 25.14 -16.42
C PRO A 172 10.83 25.55 -15.37
N PRO A 173 12.11 25.20 -15.56
CA PRO A 173 13.20 25.54 -14.64
C PRO A 173 13.30 27.04 -14.33
N SER A 174 12.84 27.89 -15.24
CA SER A 174 12.80 29.36 -15.08
C SER A 174 11.91 29.82 -13.91
N MET A 175 10.97 29.00 -13.45
CA MET A 175 10.18 29.26 -12.24
C MET A 175 10.91 28.91 -10.93
N GLY A 176 12.16 28.48 -11.01
CA GLY A 176 13.04 28.32 -9.87
C GLY A 176 12.87 27.06 -9.04
N GLY A 177 12.14 26.05 -9.51
CA GLY A 177 12.03 24.73 -8.88
C GLY A 177 11.45 24.68 -7.46
N TYR A 178 10.94 25.79 -6.95
CA TYR A 178 10.51 25.95 -5.57
C TYR A 178 9.00 25.98 -5.38
N TYR A 179 8.25 25.90 -6.45
CA TYR A 179 6.79 25.91 -6.43
C TYR A 179 6.27 24.52 -6.71
N TYR A 180 5.57 23.97 -5.72
CA TYR A 180 4.86 22.70 -5.89
C TYR A 180 3.38 23.00 -6.07
N THR A 181 2.82 22.50 -7.15
CA THR A 181 1.37 22.47 -7.31
C THR A 181 0.90 21.09 -6.90
N TYR A 182 -0.10 21.04 -6.04
CA TYR A 182 -0.85 19.83 -5.76
C TYR A 182 -2.06 19.77 -6.68
N ALA A 183 -2.29 18.61 -7.24
CA ALA A 183 -3.46 18.34 -8.09
C ALA A 183 -4.07 16.98 -7.76
N ASN A 184 -5.36 16.85 -7.98
CA ASN A 184 -6.05 15.55 -7.94
C ASN A 184 -5.74 14.82 -9.25
N TYR A 185 -4.71 13.98 -9.27
CA TYR A 185 -4.18 13.40 -10.50
C TYR A 185 -4.03 11.88 -10.49
N ASN A 186 -3.44 11.31 -9.44
CA ASN A 186 -3.11 9.90 -9.42
C ASN A 186 -4.36 9.02 -9.38
N LYS A 187 -4.19 7.81 -9.92
CA LYS A 187 -5.18 6.73 -9.86
C LYS A 187 -4.49 5.44 -9.46
N VAL A 188 -5.12 4.72 -8.56
CA VAL A 188 -4.63 3.44 -8.03
C VAL A 188 -5.78 2.44 -8.07
N ASP A 189 -5.52 1.20 -8.44
CA ASP A 189 -6.44 0.11 -8.15
C ASP A 189 -5.86 -0.81 -7.08
N SER A 190 -6.76 -1.42 -6.32
CA SER A 190 -6.44 -2.51 -5.39
C SER A 190 -7.51 -3.57 -5.53
N LYS A 191 -7.10 -4.82 -5.68
CA LYS A 191 -8.01 -5.96 -5.82
C LYS A 191 -7.53 -7.13 -4.99
N GLY A 192 -8.47 -7.91 -4.52
CA GLY A 192 -8.13 -9.04 -3.67
C GLY A 192 -9.28 -9.97 -3.41
N VAL A 193 -8.95 -10.99 -2.64
CA VAL A 193 -9.90 -11.98 -2.14
C VAL A 193 -9.63 -12.24 -0.66
N GLU A 194 -10.71 -12.52 0.07
CA GLU A 194 -10.68 -12.87 1.48
C GLU A 194 -11.45 -14.18 1.65
N ILE A 195 -10.89 -15.10 2.41
CA ILE A 195 -11.47 -16.42 2.68
C ILE A 195 -11.37 -16.68 4.17
N THR A 196 -12.50 -17.02 4.79
CA THR A 196 -12.53 -17.53 6.15
C THR A 196 -13.22 -18.88 6.16
N VAL A 197 -12.57 -19.89 6.70
CA VAL A 197 -13.15 -21.22 6.90
C VAL A 197 -13.13 -21.53 8.38
N SER A 198 -14.26 -21.92 8.92
CA SER A 198 -14.40 -22.29 10.34
C SER A 198 -15.00 -23.68 10.50
N HIS A 199 -14.43 -24.44 11.39
CA HIS A 199 -14.93 -25.76 11.80
C HIS A 199 -15.10 -25.79 13.30
N ARG A 200 -16.26 -26.25 13.79
CA ARG A 200 -16.55 -26.39 15.22
C ARG A 200 -17.31 -27.66 15.47
N ASN A 201 -16.88 -28.42 16.46
CA ASN A 201 -17.61 -29.65 16.83
C ASN A 201 -17.59 -29.88 18.35
N LYS A 202 -18.56 -30.66 18.80
CA LYS A 202 -18.66 -31.13 20.19
C LYS A 202 -18.86 -32.64 20.19
N LEU A 203 -18.03 -33.35 20.95
CA LEU A 203 -18.05 -34.79 21.09
C LEU A 203 -18.09 -35.15 22.56
N ASN A 204 -18.49 -36.37 22.88
CA ASN A 204 -18.30 -36.94 24.22
C ASN A 204 -17.03 -37.76 24.25
N LEU A 205 -16.06 -37.34 25.05
CA LEU A 205 -14.82 -38.07 25.28
C LEU A 205 -14.74 -38.53 26.73
N ALA A 206 -14.65 -39.84 26.94
CA ALA A 206 -14.61 -40.46 28.28
C ALA A 206 -15.76 -39.98 29.19
N GLY A 207 -16.99 -39.86 28.64
CA GLY A 207 -18.20 -39.44 29.37
C GLY A 207 -18.28 -37.94 29.70
N LYS A 208 -17.36 -37.13 29.19
CA LYS A 208 -17.34 -35.66 29.36
C LYS A 208 -17.38 -34.94 28.03
N PRO A 209 -17.97 -33.76 27.95
CA PRO A 209 -18.02 -32.99 26.73
C PRO A 209 -16.62 -32.51 26.32
N PHE A 210 -16.23 -32.80 25.09
CA PHE A 210 -15.05 -32.28 24.42
C PHE A 210 -15.50 -31.38 23.28
N SER A 211 -15.08 -30.12 23.28
CA SER A 211 -15.33 -29.18 22.20
C SER A 211 -14.00 -28.80 21.52
N TYR A 212 -14.02 -28.73 20.22
CA TYR A 212 -12.88 -28.25 19.44
C TYR A 212 -13.32 -27.39 18.27
N GLY A 213 -12.43 -26.50 17.86
CA GLY A 213 -12.64 -25.63 16.73
C GLY A 213 -11.33 -25.29 16.04
N ALA A 214 -11.46 -25.06 14.75
CA ALA A 214 -10.40 -24.52 13.90
C ALA A 214 -10.99 -23.39 13.04
N SER A 215 -10.26 -22.28 12.90
CA SER A 215 -10.61 -21.20 11.99
C SER A 215 -9.37 -20.81 11.21
N PHE A 216 -9.49 -20.85 9.89
CA PHE A 216 -8.46 -20.42 8.96
C PHE A 216 -8.95 -19.18 8.22
N ASN A 217 -8.13 -18.15 8.16
CA ASN A 217 -8.36 -16.96 7.34
C ASN A 217 -7.20 -16.74 6.39
N LEU A 218 -7.51 -16.22 5.21
CA LEU A 218 -6.55 -15.86 4.19
C LEU A 218 -7.04 -14.60 3.49
N THR A 219 -6.15 -13.61 3.38
CA THR A 219 -6.40 -12.39 2.60
C THR A 219 -5.29 -12.23 1.58
N PHE A 220 -5.67 -12.05 0.33
CA PHE A 220 -4.76 -11.66 -0.74
C PHE A 220 -5.21 -10.33 -1.31
N ALA A 221 -4.31 -9.34 -1.34
CA ALA A 221 -4.59 -8.02 -1.90
C ALA A 221 -3.39 -7.49 -2.68
N ARG A 222 -3.65 -6.93 -3.85
CA ARG A 222 -2.62 -6.34 -4.71
C ARG A 222 -3.06 -4.99 -5.23
N ASN A 223 -2.15 -4.02 -5.15
CA ASN A 223 -2.34 -2.67 -5.66
C ASN A 223 -1.40 -2.34 -6.83
N ARG A 224 -1.74 -1.28 -7.59
CA ARG A 224 -0.86 -0.69 -8.60
C ARG A 224 -1.32 0.72 -8.97
N TYR A 225 -0.37 1.53 -9.44
CA TYR A 225 -0.70 2.79 -10.09
C TYR A 225 -1.31 2.55 -11.46
N LEU A 226 -2.50 3.10 -11.69
CA LEU A 226 -3.11 3.18 -13.03
C LEU A 226 -2.68 4.46 -13.76
N ARG A 227 -2.44 5.53 -12.98
CA ARG A 227 -1.98 6.81 -13.47
C ARG A 227 -1.07 7.46 -12.44
N TYR A 228 0.08 7.93 -12.90
CA TYR A 228 1.06 8.68 -12.11
C TYR A 228 1.71 9.73 -13.02
N PRO A 229 2.12 10.92 -12.53
CA PRO A 229 2.82 11.92 -13.34
C PRO A 229 4.29 11.53 -13.51
N ASP A 230 4.53 10.43 -14.22
CA ASP A 230 5.88 10.06 -14.61
C ASP A 230 6.42 11.09 -15.60
N SER A 231 7.65 11.58 -15.38
CA SER A 231 8.28 12.53 -16.30
C SER A 231 8.40 11.92 -17.71
N PRO A 232 8.18 12.69 -18.77
CA PRO A 232 8.31 12.20 -20.15
C PRO A 232 9.66 11.56 -20.45
N ASN A 233 10.73 12.00 -19.77
CA ASN A 233 12.08 11.50 -19.96
C ASN A 233 12.41 10.29 -19.05
N THR A 234 11.45 9.83 -18.26
CA THR A 234 11.66 8.66 -17.41
C THR A 234 11.68 7.39 -18.25
N VAL A 235 12.75 6.62 -18.16
CA VAL A 235 12.87 5.30 -18.80
C VAL A 235 11.74 4.38 -18.35
N GLU A 236 11.29 3.48 -19.24
CA GLU A 236 10.08 2.68 -19.05
C GLU A 236 10.10 1.85 -17.76
N TRP A 237 11.25 1.25 -17.43
CA TRP A 237 11.38 0.40 -16.25
C TRP A 237 11.42 1.18 -14.92
N ARG A 238 11.57 2.52 -14.95
CA ARG A 238 11.49 3.40 -13.76
C ARG A 238 10.12 4.02 -13.56
N LYS A 239 9.23 3.97 -14.55
CA LYS A 239 7.88 4.52 -14.41
C LYS A 239 7.12 3.87 -13.26
N ARG A 240 6.31 4.65 -12.58
CA ARG A 240 5.42 4.16 -11.51
C ARG A 240 4.13 3.59 -12.07
N THR A 241 3.64 4.14 -13.17
CA THR A 241 2.44 3.67 -13.84
C THR A 241 2.54 2.18 -14.17
N GLY A 242 1.56 1.39 -13.76
CA GLY A 242 1.51 -0.06 -13.93
C GLY A 242 2.25 -0.87 -12.86
N ARG A 243 2.97 -0.24 -11.94
CA ARG A 243 3.73 -0.90 -10.85
C ARG A 243 3.02 -0.79 -9.52
N SER A 244 3.41 -1.63 -8.55
CA SER A 244 2.93 -1.53 -7.17
C SER A 244 3.21 -0.13 -6.60
N VAL A 245 2.31 0.36 -5.77
CA VAL A 245 2.46 1.65 -5.07
C VAL A 245 3.74 1.70 -4.24
N ASP A 246 4.07 0.57 -3.62
CA ASP A 246 5.21 0.42 -2.71
C ASP A 246 6.47 -0.17 -3.39
N ALA A 247 6.51 -0.27 -4.74
CA ALA A 247 7.66 -0.79 -5.46
C ALA A 247 8.92 0.06 -5.23
N SER A 248 10.01 -0.61 -4.90
CA SER A 248 11.32 0.02 -4.67
C SER A 248 12.08 0.28 -5.97
N VAL A 249 12.91 1.31 -5.99
CA VAL A 249 13.82 1.62 -7.12
C VAL A 249 15.21 1.13 -6.77
N VAL A 250 15.68 0.13 -7.50
CA VAL A 250 16.93 -0.57 -7.18
C VAL A 250 17.69 -0.91 -8.45
N TRP A 251 19.02 -1.17 -8.34
CA TRP A 251 19.76 -1.88 -9.35
C TRP A 251 19.50 -3.38 -9.23
N VAL A 252 19.43 -4.08 -10.35
CA VAL A 252 19.27 -5.53 -10.38
C VAL A 252 20.67 -6.15 -10.43
N ALA A 253 20.99 -6.98 -9.45
CA ALA A 253 22.24 -7.73 -9.47
C ALA A 253 22.09 -9.00 -10.33
N GLU A 254 23.11 -9.30 -11.13
CA GLU A 254 23.21 -10.53 -11.95
C GLU A 254 24.08 -11.59 -11.27
N GLY A 255 24.88 -11.20 -10.28
CA GLY A 255 25.79 -12.09 -9.58
C GLY A 255 26.98 -11.33 -9.00
N LEU A 256 28.08 -12.03 -8.87
CA LEU A 256 29.37 -11.46 -8.47
C LEU A 256 30.36 -11.60 -9.63
N PHE A 257 31.25 -10.62 -9.79
CA PHE A 257 32.36 -10.72 -10.74
C PHE A 257 33.26 -11.90 -10.35
N ARG A 258 33.53 -12.79 -11.29
CA ARG A 258 34.28 -14.03 -11.04
C ARG A 258 35.75 -13.96 -11.52
N SER A 259 36.04 -13.05 -12.45
CA SER A 259 37.38 -12.85 -12.99
C SER A 259 37.64 -11.40 -13.42
N GLU A 260 38.88 -11.02 -13.55
CA GLU A 260 39.28 -9.71 -14.08
C GLU A 260 38.80 -9.52 -15.52
N GLU A 261 38.83 -10.60 -16.33
CA GLU A 261 38.35 -10.59 -17.71
C GLU A 261 36.84 -10.30 -17.79
N GLU A 262 36.05 -10.82 -16.84
CA GLU A 262 34.63 -10.50 -16.76
C GLU A 262 34.39 -9.03 -16.41
N ILE A 263 35.21 -8.45 -15.51
CA ILE A 263 35.15 -7.02 -15.17
C ILE A 263 35.42 -6.16 -16.40
N ASP A 264 36.48 -6.48 -17.16
CA ASP A 264 36.90 -5.70 -18.33
C ASP A 264 35.86 -5.76 -19.48
N ASN A 265 35.05 -6.82 -19.52
CA ASN A 265 34.01 -7.03 -20.54
C ASN A 265 32.58 -6.71 -20.05
N SER A 266 32.41 -6.12 -18.88
CA SER A 266 31.09 -5.82 -18.30
C SER A 266 30.96 -4.35 -17.92
N ALA A 267 29.72 -3.86 -17.88
CA ALA A 267 29.41 -2.57 -17.29
C ALA A 267 29.55 -2.60 -15.76
N TRP A 268 30.00 -1.51 -15.15
CA TRP A 268 30.14 -1.40 -13.70
C TRP A 268 29.82 0.03 -13.20
N TYR A 269 29.49 0.13 -11.90
CA TYR A 269 29.08 1.38 -11.25
C TYR A 269 30.27 2.11 -10.63
N GLY A 270 30.44 3.38 -10.95
CA GLY A 270 31.40 4.27 -10.30
C GLY A 270 32.86 3.92 -10.59
N THR A 271 33.57 3.29 -9.64
CA THR A 271 34.97 2.86 -9.78
C THR A 271 35.05 1.41 -10.22
N ARG A 272 36.17 1.04 -10.89
CA ARG A 272 36.40 -0.34 -11.31
C ARG A 272 36.27 -1.31 -10.13
N PRO A 273 35.42 -2.32 -10.22
CA PRO A 273 35.19 -3.28 -9.15
C PRO A 273 36.34 -4.30 -9.05
N ASN A 274 36.32 -5.11 -7.99
CA ASN A 274 37.21 -6.26 -7.83
C ASN A 274 36.46 -7.57 -8.06
N VAL A 275 37.19 -8.64 -8.26
CA VAL A 275 36.63 -10.00 -8.28
C VAL A 275 35.93 -10.27 -6.93
N GLY A 276 34.69 -10.67 -7.00
CA GLY A 276 33.81 -10.88 -5.85
C GLY A 276 32.90 -9.69 -5.51
N ASP A 277 33.01 -8.56 -6.19
CA ASP A 277 32.03 -7.47 -6.07
C ASP A 277 30.75 -7.78 -6.86
N ILE A 278 29.66 -7.05 -6.54
CA ILE A 278 28.37 -7.26 -7.18
C ILE A 278 28.40 -6.78 -8.62
N LYS A 279 27.97 -7.64 -9.54
CA LYS A 279 27.72 -7.29 -10.94
C LYS A 279 26.25 -6.87 -11.10
N TYR A 280 26.03 -5.64 -11.53
CA TYR A 280 24.71 -5.10 -11.82
C TYR A 280 24.35 -5.23 -13.29
N LYS A 281 23.06 -5.31 -13.56
CA LYS A 281 22.52 -5.40 -14.90
C LYS A 281 22.49 -4.03 -15.56
N ASP A 282 23.13 -3.93 -16.71
CA ASP A 282 22.98 -2.82 -17.64
C ASP A 282 21.65 -2.96 -18.37
N LEU A 283 20.68 -2.11 -18.01
CA LEU A 283 19.31 -2.18 -18.53
C LEU A 283 19.14 -1.43 -19.84
N ASN A 284 19.91 -0.37 -20.07
CA ASN A 284 19.84 0.44 -21.27
C ASN A 284 20.87 -0.01 -22.34
N GLY A 285 21.88 -0.81 -21.98
CA GLY A 285 22.89 -1.36 -22.87
C GLY A 285 23.97 -0.35 -23.29
N ASP A 286 24.19 0.69 -22.50
CA ASP A 286 25.16 1.75 -22.83
C ASP A 286 26.61 1.44 -22.36
N GLY A 287 26.81 0.31 -21.69
CA GLY A 287 28.12 -0.14 -21.19
C GLY A 287 28.55 0.51 -19.87
N LYS A 288 27.64 1.17 -19.18
CA LYS A 288 27.86 1.77 -17.85
C LYS A 288 26.71 1.39 -16.94
N ILE A 289 26.96 1.37 -15.64
CA ILE A 289 25.88 1.24 -14.64
C ILE A 289 25.71 2.61 -13.99
N ASP A 290 24.51 3.20 -14.15
CA ASP A 290 24.18 4.48 -13.57
C ASP A 290 22.72 4.55 -13.07
N GLU A 291 22.21 5.76 -12.85
CA GLU A 291 20.83 5.97 -12.36
C GLU A 291 19.78 5.45 -13.35
N ASP A 292 20.09 5.39 -14.65
CA ASP A 292 19.13 4.95 -15.67
C ASP A 292 19.00 3.42 -15.72
N ASP A 293 19.93 2.66 -15.08
CA ASP A 293 19.80 1.21 -14.90
C ASP A 293 19.01 0.80 -13.67
N ARG A 294 18.57 1.76 -12.88
CA ARG A 294 17.67 1.44 -11.77
C ARG A 294 16.27 1.15 -12.29
N THR A 295 15.67 0.08 -11.79
CA THR A 295 14.31 -0.33 -12.14
C THR A 295 13.41 -0.42 -10.92
N ARG A 296 12.10 -0.36 -11.15
CA ARG A 296 11.13 -0.61 -10.11
C ARG A 296 10.83 -2.09 -10.00
N VAL A 297 11.11 -2.63 -8.83
CA VAL A 297 10.85 -4.04 -8.51
C VAL A 297 10.12 -4.16 -7.19
N GLY A 298 9.56 -5.35 -7.01
CA GLY A 298 8.96 -5.72 -5.74
C GLY A 298 7.56 -5.13 -5.54
N ARG A 299 7.11 -5.27 -4.31
CA ARG A 299 5.73 -5.00 -3.86
C ARG A 299 5.69 -4.20 -2.57
N GLY A 300 6.87 -3.88 -2.03
CA GLY A 300 7.02 -3.21 -0.75
C GLY A 300 7.07 -4.16 0.44
N ASN A 301 7.16 -3.58 1.62
CA ASN A 301 7.32 -4.30 2.88
C ASN A 301 5.99 -4.79 3.50
N ARG A 302 4.87 -4.56 2.84
CA ARG A 302 3.54 -5.03 3.28
C ARG A 302 3.20 -6.32 2.57
N PRO A 303 2.87 -7.42 3.29
CA PRO A 303 2.48 -8.66 2.67
C PRO A 303 1.24 -8.49 1.79
N GLU A 304 1.30 -8.98 0.53
CA GLU A 304 0.10 -9.10 -0.31
C GLU A 304 -0.76 -10.29 0.11
N LEU A 305 -0.16 -11.31 0.72
CA LEU A 305 -0.84 -12.48 1.25
C LEU A 305 -0.64 -12.53 2.76
N THR A 306 -1.73 -12.55 3.50
CA THR A 306 -1.74 -12.80 4.94
C THR A 306 -2.63 -13.99 5.25
N TYR A 307 -2.24 -14.78 6.25
CA TYR A 307 -3.03 -15.90 6.68
C TYR A 307 -2.95 -16.10 8.19
N GLY A 308 -4.00 -16.70 8.74
CA GLY A 308 -4.09 -17.04 10.15
C GLY A 308 -4.78 -18.37 10.34
N LEU A 309 -4.32 -19.14 11.33
CA LEU A 309 -4.94 -20.37 11.78
C LEU A 309 -5.11 -20.30 13.30
N ASN A 310 -6.37 -20.37 13.74
CA ASN A 310 -6.70 -20.46 15.15
C ASN A 310 -7.24 -21.85 15.45
N LEU A 311 -6.67 -22.49 16.46
CA LEU A 311 -7.08 -23.79 16.96
C LEU A 311 -7.49 -23.65 18.43
N ASN A 312 -8.59 -24.24 18.81
CA ASN A 312 -9.05 -24.25 20.19
C ASN A 312 -9.67 -25.59 20.55
N CYS A 313 -9.45 -26.04 21.76
CA CYS A 313 -10.14 -27.19 22.31
C CYS A 313 -10.39 -27.01 23.82
N ALA A 314 -11.47 -27.58 24.29
CA ALA A 314 -11.80 -27.61 25.72
C ALA A 314 -12.31 -28.97 26.15
N TRP A 315 -11.78 -29.48 27.26
CA TRP A 315 -12.14 -30.76 27.81
C TRP A 315 -11.97 -30.79 29.32
N ASN A 316 -13.01 -31.17 30.04
CA ASN A 316 -12.97 -31.44 31.48
C ASN A 316 -12.32 -30.33 32.35
N GLY A 317 -12.59 -29.06 32.03
CA GLY A 317 -12.01 -27.90 32.73
C GLY A 317 -10.65 -27.43 32.23
N PHE A 318 -10.09 -28.10 31.21
CA PHE A 318 -8.88 -27.66 30.52
C PHE A 318 -9.26 -27.00 29.18
N ASP A 319 -8.67 -25.85 28.92
CA ASP A 319 -8.77 -25.11 27.65
C ASP A 319 -7.38 -24.96 27.04
N LEU A 320 -7.29 -25.24 25.74
CA LEU A 320 -6.07 -25.03 24.95
C LEU A 320 -6.43 -24.20 23.73
N SER A 321 -5.66 -23.17 23.47
CA SER A 321 -5.73 -22.38 22.25
C SER A 321 -4.36 -22.18 21.63
N ALA A 322 -4.29 -22.25 20.31
CA ALA A 322 -3.08 -21.97 19.54
C ALA A 322 -3.45 -21.06 18.36
N GLN A 323 -2.63 -20.04 18.15
CA GLN A 323 -2.80 -19.11 17.04
C GLN A 323 -1.50 -19.04 16.22
N PHE A 324 -1.64 -19.20 14.91
CA PHE A 324 -0.57 -19.06 13.93
C PHE A 324 -0.94 -17.95 12.98
N THR A 325 0.01 -17.06 12.72
CA THR A 325 -0.17 -15.97 11.73
C THR A 325 1.05 -15.90 10.84
N GLY A 326 0.85 -15.54 9.59
CA GLY A 326 1.93 -15.38 8.65
C GLY A 326 1.59 -14.43 7.51
N GLY A 327 2.64 -14.01 6.81
CA GLY A 327 2.54 -13.19 5.62
C GLY A 327 3.52 -13.65 4.56
N ALA A 328 3.17 -13.42 3.31
CA ALA A 328 3.99 -13.74 2.15
C ALA A 328 3.81 -12.70 1.04
N LEU A 329 4.63 -12.78 0.01
CA LEU A 329 4.60 -11.87 -1.14
C LEU A 329 4.85 -10.41 -0.73
N PHE A 330 5.94 -10.20 -0.01
CA PHE A 330 6.44 -8.88 0.37
C PHE A 330 7.96 -8.83 0.27
N ASP A 331 8.49 -7.64 0.21
CA ASP A 331 9.93 -7.41 0.11
C ASP A 331 10.49 -7.05 1.50
N VAL A 332 11.67 -7.54 1.79
CA VAL A 332 12.40 -7.20 3.00
C VAL A 332 13.71 -6.53 2.61
N SER A 333 13.93 -5.33 3.13
CA SER A 333 15.23 -4.67 3.02
C SER A 333 16.14 -5.19 4.12
N LEU A 334 17.18 -5.90 3.73
CA LEU A 334 18.19 -6.39 4.66
C LEU A 334 19.22 -5.28 4.90
N THR A 335 18.97 -4.43 5.87
CA THR A 335 19.85 -3.32 6.26
C THR A 335 20.26 -3.45 7.73
N GLY A 336 21.39 -2.86 8.07
CA GLY A 336 21.90 -2.80 9.44
C GLY A 336 23.14 -3.65 9.68
N THR A 337 23.61 -3.63 10.90
CA THR A 337 24.86 -4.30 11.36
C THR A 337 24.86 -5.80 11.09
N TYR A 338 23.70 -6.43 11.19
CA TYR A 338 23.55 -7.86 10.95
C TYR A 338 23.86 -8.28 9.50
N TYR A 339 23.68 -7.38 8.57
CA TYR A 339 23.91 -7.60 7.13
C TYR A 339 25.24 -7.01 6.67
N ASN A 340 25.60 -5.84 7.18
CA ASN A 340 26.76 -5.09 6.72
C ASN A 340 28.09 -5.54 7.35
N GLY A 341 28.07 -6.47 8.33
CA GLY A 341 29.29 -7.03 8.92
C GLY A 341 30.17 -6.00 9.65
N TYR A 342 29.57 -5.03 10.34
CA TYR A 342 30.30 -3.92 10.96
C TYR A 342 31.14 -4.30 12.19
N ASP A 343 30.85 -5.44 12.79
CA ASP A 343 31.56 -5.93 13.96
C ASP A 343 32.19 -7.30 13.71
N ASP A 344 33.36 -7.53 14.26
CA ASP A 344 34.03 -8.84 14.22
C ASP A 344 33.20 -9.97 14.84
N ASN A 345 32.15 -9.61 15.58
CA ASN A 345 31.19 -10.51 16.21
C ASN A 345 29.90 -10.72 15.39
N THR A 346 29.80 -10.14 14.20
CA THR A 346 28.58 -10.28 13.37
C THR A 346 28.54 -11.67 12.75
N VAL A 347 27.57 -12.46 13.17
CA VAL A 347 27.33 -13.80 12.58
C VAL A 347 26.75 -13.62 11.18
N TRP A 348 27.51 -13.94 10.17
CA TRP A 348 27.03 -14.05 8.79
C TRP A 348 25.94 -15.11 8.75
N THR A 349 24.73 -14.74 8.33
CA THR A 349 23.66 -15.70 8.19
C THR A 349 24.04 -16.73 7.14
N GLN A 350 23.58 -17.97 7.34
CA GLN A 350 23.74 -19.04 6.36
C GLN A 350 23.14 -18.62 5.00
N ALA A 351 22.04 -17.85 5.01
CA ALA A 351 21.46 -17.25 3.81
C ALA A 351 22.43 -16.36 3.04
N PHE A 352 23.34 -15.64 3.71
CA PHE A 352 24.37 -14.86 3.02
C PHE A 352 25.49 -15.77 2.47
N LYS A 353 25.92 -16.77 3.23
CA LYS A 353 26.93 -17.74 2.79
C LYS A 353 26.46 -18.57 1.60
N GLU A 354 25.20 -18.95 1.60
CA GLU A 354 24.55 -19.72 0.53
C GLU A 354 24.11 -18.79 -0.62
N GLY A 355 23.80 -17.54 -0.33
CA GLY A 355 23.23 -16.55 -1.22
C GLY A 355 24.18 -15.97 -2.25
N ALA A 356 25.50 -16.13 -2.07
CA ALA A 356 26.46 -15.81 -3.12
C ALA A 356 26.20 -16.57 -4.43
N ASN A 357 25.38 -17.62 -4.38
CA ASN A 357 24.93 -18.43 -5.52
C ASN A 357 23.40 -18.45 -5.69
N SER A 358 22.62 -17.75 -4.86
CA SER A 358 21.15 -17.74 -4.92
C SER A 358 20.64 -16.51 -5.64
N PRO A 359 19.80 -16.65 -6.68
CA PRO A 359 19.20 -15.49 -7.38
C PRO A 359 18.29 -14.65 -6.47
N PHE A 360 17.89 -15.15 -5.31
CA PHE A 360 17.03 -14.42 -4.36
C PHE A 360 17.80 -13.45 -3.45
N CYS A 361 19.10 -13.60 -3.27
CA CYS A 361 19.93 -12.68 -2.48
C CYS A 361 20.44 -11.45 -3.24
N LEU A 362 20.14 -11.36 -4.51
CA LEU A 362 20.75 -10.37 -5.41
C LEU A 362 19.85 -9.18 -5.72
N LEU A 363 18.70 -9.07 -5.06
CA LEU A 363 17.80 -7.91 -5.16
C LEU A 363 18.14 -6.88 -4.08
N TYR A 364 19.24 -6.13 -4.25
CA TYR A 364 19.60 -5.14 -3.24
C TYR A 364 20.01 -3.77 -3.73
N THR A 365 19.35 -2.86 -3.11
CA THR A 365 19.67 -1.54 -2.54
C THR A 365 21.08 -1.05 -2.87
N SER A 366 21.20 0.23 -3.02
CA SER A 366 22.43 0.96 -3.38
C SER A 366 23.71 0.29 -2.89
N PRO A 367 24.76 0.25 -3.71
CA PRO A 367 26.05 -0.26 -3.28
C PRO A 367 26.42 0.43 -1.99
N SER A 368 26.64 -0.36 -0.93
CA SER A 368 27.25 0.18 0.27
C SER A 368 28.61 0.70 -0.12
N PRO A 369 28.95 1.97 0.14
CA PRO A 369 30.31 2.46 -0.10
C PRO A 369 31.35 1.78 0.79
N ARG A 370 30.95 0.77 1.57
CA ARG A 370 31.80 -0.02 2.43
C ARG A 370 31.65 -1.50 2.09
N ASP A 371 32.34 -1.92 1.06
CA ASP A 371 32.68 -3.32 0.84
C ASP A 371 33.46 -3.82 2.08
N PRO A 372 33.09 -4.99 2.66
CA PRO A 372 33.86 -5.56 3.78
C PRO A 372 35.32 -5.83 3.47
N LYS A 373 35.76 -5.75 2.22
CA LYS A 373 37.18 -5.82 1.82
C LYS A 373 37.95 -4.51 1.96
N THR A 374 37.28 -3.37 2.14
CA THR A 374 37.95 -2.06 2.31
C THR A 374 38.17 -1.66 3.76
N SER A 375 37.73 -2.46 4.73
CA SER A 375 38.04 -2.29 6.15
C SER A 375 39.23 -3.15 6.57
N ARG A 376 40.41 -2.90 6.01
CA ARG A 376 41.67 -3.27 6.60
C ARG A 376 42.48 -2.02 6.88
#